data_0583c382970ae92c6e3de875d8000bb2
#
_entry.id   0583c382970ae92c6e3de875d8000bb2
#
_cell.length_a   1.000
_cell.length_b   1.000
_cell.length_c   1.000
_cell.angle_alpha   90.00
_cell.angle_beta   90.00
_cell.angle_gamma   90.00
#
_symmetry.space_group_name_H-M   'P 1'
#
loop_
_entity.id
_entity.type
_entity.pdbx_description
1 polymer ?
#
loop_
_entity_poly.entity_id
_entity_poly.type
_entity_poly.pdbx_seq_one_letter_code
_entity_poly.pdbx_strand_id
1 'polypeptide(L)'
;MLTEYTMKKAILTGWLIFILVFSANSQSKQAEFPILEGPYLGQKPPGIKPEIFAPGIVSTGLYTRDIAITKDGSEIYFCISDAAATAILVTKLANNRWTEPVIAPFSGKGYFDFEPHISPDGEKFFFLSSRPPQGKEPMTGWFYQKIWMMNRTESGWSEPHLVDEPVSSEDNEFFPSVTNENVLYFTRSSKNSKIRIYRSRFENGKYKDPEILPFDIPENGMLFNAFISPKEDFLITCAQGIDSTNVDQDYYISFRTSDGKWSDLVKFGPEINSPGDNANSAYVSPDGKYLFFSSSRKDPSLLQVTSGIPLSSIIKSKSIPGTGASAIYWVNAKIIEELRPKN
;
A
#
# COMPACT_ATOMS: atom_id res chain seq x y z
N MET A 1 20.30 -82.48 -47.19
CA MET A 1 21.57 -81.92 -47.51
C MET A 1 21.82 -80.80 -46.56
N LEU A 2 22.43 -81.14 -45.45
CA LEU A 2 22.62 -80.30 -44.27
C LEU A 2 23.94 -79.57 -44.43
N THR A 3 23.94 -78.29 -44.09
CA THR A 3 25.18 -77.56 -43.83
C THR A 3 25.06 -76.87 -42.50
N GLU A 4 25.90 -77.31 -41.59
CA GLU A 4 26.15 -76.73 -40.27
C GLU A 4 26.64 -75.29 -40.40
N TYR A 5 26.05 -74.37 -39.58
CA TYR A 5 26.61 -73.06 -39.37
C TYR A 5 27.05 -72.89 -37.92
N THR A 6 28.35 -72.90 -37.80
CA THR A 6 29.08 -72.72 -36.54
C THR A 6 28.78 -71.35 -35.92
N MET A 7 28.30 -71.32 -34.66
CA MET A 7 28.15 -70.11 -33.84
C MET A 7 29.53 -69.63 -33.38
N LYS A 8 29.91 -68.47 -33.85
CA LYS A 8 30.99 -67.69 -33.24
C LYS A 8 30.42 -66.90 -32.08
N LYS A 9 30.83 -67.18 -30.84
CA LYS A 9 30.60 -66.39 -29.67
C LYS A 9 31.36 -65.06 -29.79
N ALA A 10 30.64 -63.92 -29.96
CA ALA A 10 31.18 -62.61 -29.76
C ALA A 10 31.00 -62.23 -28.29
N ILE A 11 32.10 -62.06 -27.61
CA ILE A 11 32.14 -61.52 -26.24
C ILE A 11 31.95 -59.98 -26.36
N LEU A 12 30.75 -59.52 -26.04
CA LEU A 12 30.49 -58.11 -25.95
C LEU A 12 30.84 -57.68 -24.52
N THR A 13 31.97 -57.02 -24.37
CA THR A 13 32.37 -56.34 -23.12
C THR A 13 31.52 -55.09 -22.98
N GLY A 14 30.42 -55.18 -22.16
CA GLY A 14 29.59 -54.08 -21.85
C GLY A 14 30.30 -53.11 -20.88
N TRP A 15 30.67 -51.95 -21.36
CA TRP A 15 31.05 -50.87 -20.51
C TRP A 15 29.74 -50.27 -19.87
N LEU A 16 29.51 -50.58 -18.58
CA LEU A 16 28.49 -49.91 -17.77
C LEU A 16 29.03 -48.51 -17.45
N ILE A 17 28.59 -47.52 -18.20
CA ILE A 17 28.78 -46.13 -17.82
C ILE A 17 27.80 -45.84 -16.71
N PHE A 18 28.27 -45.82 -15.48
CA PHE A 18 27.53 -45.28 -14.32
C PHE A 18 27.47 -43.77 -14.48
N ILE A 19 26.38 -43.24 -15.04
CA ILE A 19 26.07 -41.83 -14.98
C ILE A 19 25.61 -41.54 -13.54
N LEU A 20 26.53 -41.09 -12.69
CA LEU A 20 26.24 -40.45 -11.42
C LEU A 20 25.55 -39.12 -11.74
N VAL A 21 24.24 -39.14 -11.80
CA VAL A 21 23.43 -37.91 -11.74
C VAL A 21 23.60 -37.32 -10.34
N PHE A 22 24.59 -36.45 -10.19
CA PHE A 22 24.63 -35.54 -9.06
C PHE A 22 23.41 -34.61 -9.21
N SER A 23 22.30 -34.99 -8.61
CA SER A 23 21.24 -34.02 -8.31
C SER A 23 21.84 -33.05 -7.32
N ALA A 24 22.43 -31.96 -7.83
CA ALA A 24 22.73 -30.80 -7.05
C ALA A 24 21.37 -30.20 -6.63
N ASN A 25 20.83 -30.70 -5.53
CA ASN A 25 19.81 -29.96 -4.79
C ASN A 25 20.46 -28.66 -4.28
N SER A 26 20.57 -27.69 -5.17
CA SER A 26 20.69 -26.28 -4.79
C SER A 26 19.33 -25.86 -4.22
N GLN A 27 18.99 -26.37 -3.05
CA GLN A 27 18.08 -25.67 -2.18
C GLN A 27 18.82 -24.37 -1.85
N SER A 28 18.47 -23.28 -2.57
CA SER A 28 18.73 -21.95 -2.08
C SER A 28 18.18 -21.93 -0.65
N LYS A 29 19.04 -21.88 0.36
CA LYS A 29 18.60 -21.62 1.74
C LYS A 29 17.80 -20.34 1.65
N GLN A 30 16.48 -20.46 1.73
CA GLN A 30 15.61 -19.32 1.88
C GLN A 30 16.16 -18.59 3.11
N ALA A 31 16.56 -17.33 2.95
CA ALA A 31 17.10 -16.58 4.06
C ALA A 31 16.03 -16.57 5.15
N GLU A 32 16.38 -17.02 6.33
CA GLU A 32 15.47 -17.03 7.47
C GLU A 32 15.01 -15.60 7.76
N PHE A 33 13.70 -15.40 8.01
CA PHE A 33 13.16 -14.09 8.31
C PHE A 33 13.86 -13.53 9.57
N PRO A 34 14.32 -12.27 9.55
CA PRO A 34 15.08 -11.70 10.67
C PRO A 34 14.21 -11.62 11.94
N ILE A 35 14.85 -11.75 13.10
CA ILE A 35 14.18 -11.52 14.38
C ILE A 35 14.01 -10.02 14.56
N LEU A 36 12.76 -9.56 14.48
CA LEU A 36 12.39 -8.17 14.68
C LEU A 36 11.54 -8.04 15.95
N GLU A 37 11.94 -7.17 16.85
CA GLU A 37 11.30 -6.99 18.16
C GLU A 37 10.96 -5.51 18.40
N GLY A 38 9.94 -5.26 19.23
CA GLY A 38 9.53 -3.91 19.58
C GLY A 38 8.64 -3.22 18.55
N PRO A 39 8.22 -1.96 18.80
CA PRO A 39 7.32 -1.21 17.92
C PRO A 39 7.90 -1.00 16.52
N TYR A 40 7.02 -0.88 15.52
CA TYR A 40 7.38 -0.53 14.15
C TYR A 40 8.48 -1.43 13.57
N LEU A 41 8.34 -2.75 13.72
CA LEU A 41 9.30 -3.75 13.25
C LEU A 41 10.71 -3.59 13.86
N GLY A 42 10.81 -2.98 15.04
CA GLY A 42 12.07 -2.71 15.72
C GLY A 42 12.92 -1.61 15.07
N GLN A 43 12.41 -0.92 14.08
CA GLN A 43 13.14 0.18 13.46
C GLN A 43 13.24 1.39 14.40
N LYS A 44 14.42 2.01 14.46
CA LYS A 44 14.60 3.24 15.22
C LYS A 44 13.70 4.35 14.66
N PRO A 45 12.94 5.06 15.50
CA PRO A 45 12.07 6.14 15.05
C PRO A 45 12.83 7.23 14.28
N PRO A 46 12.22 7.75 13.18
CA PRO A 46 12.83 8.80 12.38
C PRO A 46 12.78 10.16 13.08
N GLY A 47 13.66 11.05 12.66
CA GLY A 47 13.60 12.46 13.00
C GLY A 47 12.61 13.23 12.11
N ILE A 48 12.96 14.50 11.82
CA ILE A 48 12.20 15.38 10.90
C ILE A 48 12.55 15.15 9.42
N LYS A 49 13.52 14.29 9.13
CA LYS A 49 13.85 13.86 7.78
C LYS A 49 13.20 12.52 7.50
N PRO A 50 12.52 12.36 6.35
CA PRO A 50 11.94 11.09 5.99
C PRO A 50 12.98 9.98 5.81
N GLU A 51 12.66 8.81 6.30
CA GLU A 51 13.43 7.58 6.13
C GLU A 51 12.55 6.50 5.50
N ILE A 52 13.15 5.52 4.84
CA ILE A 52 12.41 4.36 4.32
C ILE A 52 11.94 3.52 5.51
N PHE A 53 10.66 3.18 5.53
CA PHE A 53 10.09 2.32 6.56
C PHE A 53 10.38 0.86 6.25
N ALA A 54 10.95 0.15 7.23
CA ALA A 54 11.25 -1.28 7.22
C ALA A 54 11.84 -1.77 5.88
N PRO A 55 13.03 -1.24 5.47
CA PRO A 55 13.65 -1.60 4.20
C PRO A 55 13.96 -3.10 4.13
N GLY A 56 13.58 -3.71 3.01
CA GLY A 56 13.72 -5.16 2.79
C GLY A 56 12.62 -6.02 3.42
N ILE A 57 11.70 -5.43 4.17
CA ILE A 57 10.58 -6.10 4.84
C ILE A 57 9.24 -5.57 4.28
N VAL A 58 8.94 -4.29 4.53
CA VAL A 58 7.77 -3.59 3.99
C VAL A 58 8.15 -2.91 2.69
N SER A 59 9.14 -2.03 2.74
CA SER A 59 9.66 -1.34 1.56
C SER A 59 10.74 -2.20 0.93
N THR A 60 10.42 -2.77 -0.22
CA THR A 60 11.31 -3.63 -1.02
C THR A 60 11.55 -2.98 -2.38
N GLY A 61 12.00 -3.73 -3.37
CA GLY A 61 12.03 -3.26 -4.77
C GLY A 61 10.69 -3.41 -5.50
N LEU A 62 9.69 -4.01 -4.86
CA LEU A 62 8.32 -4.06 -5.37
C LEU A 62 7.64 -2.70 -5.16
N TYR A 63 6.62 -2.44 -5.95
CA TYR A 63 5.77 -1.27 -5.75
C TYR A 63 4.99 -1.45 -4.45
N THR A 64 5.35 -0.71 -3.41
CA THR A 64 4.73 -0.77 -2.09
C THR A 64 4.11 0.58 -1.75
N ARG A 65 2.87 0.56 -1.29
CA ARG A 65 2.15 1.76 -0.85
C ARG A 65 1.14 1.41 0.24
N ASP A 66 0.49 2.40 0.78
CA ASP A 66 -0.56 2.33 1.79
C ASP A 66 -0.12 1.57 3.04
N ILE A 67 -0.45 2.07 4.17
CA ILE A 67 -0.19 1.41 5.45
C ILE A 67 -1.36 1.66 6.39
N ALA A 68 -1.73 0.63 7.14
CA ALA A 68 -2.65 0.75 8.26
C ALA A 68 -2.09 -0.04 9.44
N ILE A 69 -2.20 0.51 10.63
CA ILE A 69 -1.67 -0.06 11.86
C ILE A 69 -2.81 -0.18 12.86
N THR A 70 -2.93 -1.32 13.54
CA THR A 70 -3.91 -1.46 14.62
C THR A 70 -3.63 -0.48 15.75
N LYS A 71 -4.67 -0.11 16.50
CA LYS A 71 -4.59 0.87 17.60
C LYS A 71 -3.54 0.52 18.64
N ASP A 72 -3.36 -0.77 18.91
CA ASP A 72 -2.34 -1.30 19.84
C ASP A 72 -0.96 -1.48 19.20
N GLY A 73 -0.83 -1.22 17.90
CA GLY A 73 0.42 -1.36 17.16
C GLY A 73 0.84 -2.81 16.88
N SER A 74 -0.03 -3.80 17.13
CA SER A 74 0.31 -5.22 17.02
C SER A 74 0.19 -5.81 15.61
N GLU A 75 -0.52 -5.15 14.70
CA GLU A 75 -0.65 -5.57 13.31
C GLU A 75 -0.34 -4.39 12.39
N ILE A 76 0.45 -4.64 11.35
CA ILE A 76 0.76 -3.67 10.28
C ILE A 76 0.31 -4.27 8.97
N TYR A 77 -0.57 -3.57 8.28
CA TYR A 77 -1.06 -3.87 6.95
C TYR A 77 -0.45 -2.92 5.94
N PHE A 78 -0.09 -3.42 4.77
CA PHE A 78 0.45 -2.61 3.67
C PHE A 78 0.16 -3.27 2.33
N CYS A 79 0.28 -2.52 1.24
CA CYS A 79 -0.03 -3.02 -0.09
C CYS A 79 1.22 -3.24 -0.91
N ILE A 80 1.19 -4.31 -1.70
CA ILE A 80 2.12 -4.50 -2.81
C ILE A 80 1.35 -4.51 -4.13
N SER A 81 1.99 -4.04 -5.18
CA SER A 81 1.50 -4.18 -6.55
C SER A 81 2.65 -4.47 -7.50
N ASP A 82 2.53 -5.55 -8.22
CA ASP A 82 3.35 -5.82 -9.39
C ASP A 82 2.49 -6.46 -10.50
N ALA A 83 3.10 -6.89 -11.58
CA ALA A 83 2.37 -7.51 -12.69
C ALA A 83 1.63 -8.80 -12.31
N ALA A 84 2.05 -9.46 -11.23
CA ALA A 84 1.53 -10.77 -10.82
C ALA A 84 0.55 -10.69 -9.63
N ALA A 85 0.70 -9.69 -8.75
CA ALA A 85 -0.07 -9.62 -7.52
C ALA A 85 -0.33 -8.17 -7.08
N THR A 86 -1.59 -7.91 -6.75
CA THR A 86 -2.03 -6.67 -6.10
C THR A 86 -2.80 -7.09 -4.86
N ALA A 87 -2.19 -6.94 -3.70
CA ALA A 87 -2.72 -7.49 -2.47
C ALA A 87 -2.34 -6.67 -1.24
N ILE A 88 -3.17 -6.79 -0.20
CA ILE A 88 -2.86 -6.33 1.15
C ILE A 88 -2.10 -7.44 1.87
N LEU A 89 -0.95 -7.09 2.44
CA LEU A 89 -0.16 -7.96 3.31
C LEU A 89 -0.36 -7.56 4.77
N VAL A 90 -0.06 -8.49 5.66
CA VAL A 90 -0.08 -8.26 7.11
C VAL A 90 1.15 -8.89 7.76
N THR A 91 1.74 -8.18 8.71
CA THR A 91 2.69 -8.70 9.69
C THR A 91 2.16 -8.44 11.09
N LYS A 92 2.40 -9.36 12.02
CA LYS A 92 1.84 -9.34 13.38
C LYS A 92 2.93 -9.45 14.43
N LEU A 93 2.77 -8.69 15.49
CA LEU A 93 3.62 -8.78 16.69
C LEU A 93 3.05 -9.86 17.62
N ALA A 94 3.71 -11.00 17.70
CA ALA A 94 3.34 -12.10 18.57
C ALA A 94 4.52 -12.46 19.49
N ASN A 95 4.30 -12.51 20.80
CA ASN A 95 5.35 -12.78 21.79
C ASN A 95 6.58 -11.86 21.64
N ASN A 96 6.33 -10.56 21.42
CA ASN A 96 7.34 -9.52 21.18
C ASN A 96 8.18 -9.74 19.90
N ARG A 97 7.74 -10.57 18.97
CA ARG A 97 8.41 -10.81 17.69
C ARG A 97 7.46 -10.61 16.53
N TRP A 98 7.90 -9.93 15.50
CA TRP A 98 7.15 -9.75 14.27
C TRP A 98 7.22 -11.00 13.41
N THR A 99 6.10 -11.36 12.82
CA THR A 99 6.01 -12.44 11.83
C THR A 99 6.51 -11.95 10.48
N GLU A 100 6.96 -12.85 9.62
CA GLU A 100 7.13 -12.53 8.21
C GLU A 100 5.81 -12.02 7.61
N PRO A 101 5.83 -10.94 6.81
CA PRO A 101 4.63 -10.46 6.13
C PRO A 101 4.03 -11.52 5.21
N VAL A 102 2.73 -11.73 5.31
CA VAL A 102 1.97 -12.65 4.45
C VAL A 102 0.79 -11.91 3.83
N ILE A 103 0.28 -12.41 2.70
CA ILE A 103 -0.98 -11.90 2.15
C ILE A 103 -2.07 -12.06 3.20
N ALA A 104 -2.80 -10.99 3.48
CA ALA A 104 -3.88 -11.00 4.47
C ALA A 104 -4.97 -12.03 4.06
N PRO A 105 -5.58 -12.76 5.00
CA PRO A 105 -6.51 -13.85 4.70
C PRO A 105 -7.70 -13.47 3.81
N PHE A 106 -8.08 -12.20 3.83
CA PHE A 106 -9.18 -11.67 3.03
C PHE A 106 -8.75 -11.16 1.64
N SER A 107 -7.43 -11.06 1.39
CA SER A 107 -6.86 -10.53 0.15
C SER A 107 -6.28 -11.63 -0.74
N GLY A 108 -5.87 -11.29 -1.96
CA GLY A 108 -5.21 -12.23 -2.88
C GLY A 108 -6.11 -13.33 -3.47
N LYS A 109 -7.43 -13.19 -3.37
CA LYS A 109 -8.43 -14.16 -3.88
C LYS A 109 -8.86 -13.89 -5.34
N GLY A 110 -7.93 -13.43 -6.17
CA GLY A 110 -8.20 -13.08 -7.57
C GLY A 110 -8.76 -11.67 -7.77
N TYR A 111 -8.80 -10.88 -6.71
CA TYR A 111 -9.18 -9.47 -6.74
C TYR A 111 -7.98 -8.58 -6.42
N PHE A 112 -8.02 -7.36 -6.87
CA PHE A 112 -7.08 -6.32 -6.49
C PHE A 112 -7.60 -5.65 -5.22
N ASP A 113 -6.80 -5.70 -4.15
CA ASP A 113 -7.11 -5.14 -2.85
C ASP A 113 -6.04 -4.13 -2.46
N PHE A 114 -6.46 -2.90 -2.14
CA PHE A 114 -5.59 -1.77 -1.79
C PHE A 114 -6.16 -0.93 -0.65
N GLU A 115 -5.38 0.03 -0.21
CA GLU A 115 -5.80 1.17 0.60
C GLU A 115 -6.46 0.74 1.91
N PRO A 116 -5.78 -0.10 2.72
CA PRO A 116 -6.28 -0.50 4.02
C PRO A 116 -6.39 0.70 4.96
N HIS A 117 -7.49 0.76 5.68
CA HIS A 117 -7.69 1.74 6.75
C HIS A 117 -8.42 1.09 7.92
N ILE A 118 -7.92 1.26 9.13
CA ILE A 118 -8.54 0.77 10.36
C ILE A 118 -9.17 1.96 11.08
N SER A 119 -10.43 1.83 11.47
CA SER A 119 -11.11 2.86 12.26
C SER A 119 -10.36 3.13 13.57
N PRO A 120 -10.38 4.35 14.10
CA PRO A 120 -9.61 4.70 15.31
C PRO A 120 -9.99 3.91 16.57
N ASP A 121 -11.22 3.40 16.63
CA ASP A 121 -11.67 2.47 17.69
C ASP A 121 -11.09 1.06 17.53
N GLY A 122 -10.63 0.69 16.32
CA GLY A 122 -10.09 -0.62 15.99
C GLY A 122 -11.16 -1.64 15.55
N GLU A 123 -12.44 -1.22 15.45
CA GLU A 123 -13.56 -2.12 15.23
C GLU A 123 -13.88 -2.39 13.76
N LYS A 124 -13.42 -1.52 12.84
CA LYS A 124 -13.70 -1.63 11.42
C LYS A 124 -12.42 -1.57 10.60
N PHE A 125 -12.37 -2.39 9.56
CA PHE A 125 -11.31 -2.38 8.55
C PHE A 125 -11.92 -2.04 7.20
N PHE A 126 -11.50 -0.96 6.58
CA PHE A 126 -11.92 -0.53 5.26
C PHE A 126 -10.79 -0.76 4.26
N PHE A 127 -11.15 -1.03 3.02
CA PHE A 127 -10.17 -1.17 1.93
C PHE A 127 -10.84 -1.00 0.56
N LEU A 128 -10.05 -0.63 -0.43
CA LEU A 128 -10.44 -0.66 -1.85
C LEU A 128 -10.36 -2.10 -2.36
N SER A 129 -11.37 -2.52 -3.11
CA SER A 129 -11.33 -3.81 -3.82
C SER A 129 -11.96 -3.74 -5.20
N SER A 130 -11.42 -4.57 -6.11
CA SER A 130 -12.02 -4.84 -7.42
C SER A 130 -13.08 -5.95 -7.40
N ARG A 131 -13.50 -6.42 -6.23
CA ARG A 131 -14.59 -7.39 -6.07
C ARG A 131 -15.87 -6.89 -6.73
N PRO A 132 -16.62 -7.77 -7.41
CA PRO A 132 -17.91 -7.39 -7.95
C PRO A 132 -18.89 -7.09 -6.81
N PRO A 133 -19.66 -5.98 -6.87
CA PRO A 133 -20.82 -5.80 -6.02
C PRO A 133 -21.79 -6.97 -6.14
N GLN A 134 -22.62 -7.18 -5.13
CA GLN A 134 -23.59 -8.27 -5.13
C GLN A 134 -24.47 -8.26 -6.39
N GLY A 135 -24.58 -9.41 -7.04
CA GLY A 135 -25.39 -9.58 -8.27
C GLY A 135 -24.72 -9.04 -9.55
N LYS A 136 -23.46 -8.60 -9.47
CA LYS A 136 -22.67 -8.22 -10.65
C LYS A 136 -21.69 -9.34 -11.01
N GLU A 137 -21.41 -9.49 -12.30
CA GLU A 137 -20.44 -10.46 -12.80
C GLU A 137 -19.00 -10.01 -12.48
N PRO A 138 -18.10 -10.95 -12.19
CA PRO A 138 -16.68 -10.66 -12.04
C PRO A 138 -16.10 -10.06 -13.33
N MET A 139 -15.33 -8.98 -13.19
CA MET A 139 -14.65 -8.32 -14.29
C MET A 139 -13.14 -8.29 -14.01
N THR A 140 -12.33 -8.20 -15.08
CA THR A 140 -10.88 -8.20 -14.97
C THR A 140 -10.32 -6.85 -14.56
N GLY A 141 -9.20 -6.86 -13.83
CA GLY A 141 -8.47 -5.66 -13.45
C GLY A 141 -9.25 -4.72 -12.53
N TRP A 142 -9.10 -3.43 -12.74
CA TRP A 142 -9.71 -2.35 -11.96
C TRP A 142 -11.08 -1.91 -12.48
N PHE A 143 -11.89 -2.82 -13.01
CA PHE A 143 -13.23 -2.48 -13.51
C PHE A 143 -14.15 -1.98 -12.39
N TYR A 144 -14.15 -2.67 -11.25
CA TYR A 144 -14.79 -2.19 -10.03
C TYR A 144 -13.73 -1.54 -9.13
N GLN A 145 -14.06 -0.38 -8.60
CA GLN A 145 -13.28 0.25 -7.54
C GLN A 145 -14.28 0.65 -6.46
N LYS A 146 -14.40 -0.20 -5.44
CA LYS A 146 -15.40 -0.05 -4.38
C LYS A 146 -14.76 -0.19 -3.01
N ILE A 147 -15.31 0.53 -2.05
CA ILE A 147 -14.91 0.43 -0.66
C ILE A 147 -15.63 -0.76 -0.02
N TRP A 148 -14.84 -1.67 0.50
CA TRP A 148 -15.29 -2.82 1.26
C TRP A 148 -14.94 -2.64 2.73
N MET A 149 -15.71 -3.27 3.60
CA MET A 149 -15.55 -3.17 5.05
C MET A 149 -15.63 -4.54 5.71
N MET A 150 -14.89 -4.69 6.81
CA MET A 150 -14.96 -5.83 7.73
C MET A 150 -15.10 -5.32 9.14
N ASN A 151 -15.74 -6.11 10.02
CA ASN A 151 -15.83 -5.83 11.44
C ASN A 151 -14.81 -6.67 12.23
N ARG A 152 -14.33 -6.14 13.36
CA ARG A 152 -13.45 -6.88 14.26
C ARG A 152 -14.21 -8.05 14.87
N THR A 153 -13.53 -9.18 15.00
CA THR A 153 -14.03 -10.40 15.66
C THR A 153 -12.99 -10.92 16.63
N GLU A 154 -13.33 -11.87 17.48
CA GLU A 154 -12.38 -12.51 18.40
C GLU A 154 -11.22 -13.19 17.67
N SER A 155 -11.44 -13.69 16.45
CA SER A 155 -10.43 -14.39 15.63
C SER A 155 -9.74 -13.50 14.58
N GLY A 156 -10.08 -12.21 14.50
CA GLY A 156 -9.50 -11.30 13.52
C GLY A 156 -10.55 -10.39 12.87
N TRP A 157 -10.75 -10.50 11.56
CA TRP A 157 -11.71 -9.72 10.80
C TRP A 157 -12.81 -10.62 10.21
N SER A 158 -14.03 -10.10 10.12
CA SER A 158 -15.14 -10.77 9.44
C SER A 158 -14.89 -10.95 7.95
N GLU A 159 -15.78 -11.67 7.24
CA GLU A 159 -15.79 -11.62 5.78
C GLU A 159 -16.06 -10.19 5.28
N PRO A 160 -15.42 -9.79 4.18
CA PRO A 160 -15.63 -8.48 3.57
C PRO A 160 -17.07 -8.30 3.06
N HIS A 161 -17.63 -7.14 3.27
CA HIS A 161 -18.89 -6.71 2.67
C HIS A 161 -18.74 -5.30 2.08
N LEU A 162 -19.50 -5.04 1.02
CA LEU A 162 -19.51 -3.73 0.36
C LEU A 162 -20.04 -2.68 1.35
N VAL A 163 -19.44 -1.50 1.39
CA VAL A 163 -20.04 -0.37 2.07
C VAL A 163 -21.31 0.03 1.31
N ASP A 164 -22.44 0.11 2.05
CA ASP A 164 -23.75 0.31 1.45
C ASP A 164 -23.92 1.66 0.73
N GLU A 165 -24.97 1.74 -0.07
CA GLU A 165 -25.47 3.03 -0.56
C GLU A 165 -25.83 3.97 0.60
N PRO A 166 -25.63 5.29 0.46
CA PRO A 166 -25.24 6.00 -0.77
C PRO A 166 -23.74 6.23 -0.94
N VAL A 167 -22.88 5.65 -0.09
CA VAL A 167 -21.43 5.69 -0.27
C VAL A 167 -21.04 4.91 -1.53
N SER A 168 -21.48 3.66 -1.66
CA SER A 168 -21.34 2.92 -2.91
C SER A 168 -22.31 3.47 -3.95
N SER A 169 -21.84 3.82 -5.13
CA SER A 169 -22.64 4.37 -6.24
C SER A 169 -22.32 3.70 -7.57
N GLU A 170 -22.75 4.24 -8.69
CA GLU A 170 -22.31 3.79 -10.02
C GLU A 170 -20.90 4.31 -10.39
N ASP A 171 -20.38 5.26 -9.63
CA ASP A 171 -19.02 5.80 -9.79
C ASP A 171 -17.98 4.90 -9.10
N ASN A 172 -16.72 5.26 -9.18
CA ASN A 172 -15.63 4.60 -8.43
C ASN A 172 -15.42 5.29 -7.08
N GLU A 173 -15.35 4.51 -6.01
CA GLU A 173 -15.05 4.97 -4.65
C GLU A 173 -13.81 4.26 -4.13
N PHE A 174 -12.85 5.03 -3.61
CA PHE A 174 -11.58 4.50 -3.13
C PHE A 174 -10.96 5.37 -2.03
N PHE A 175 -9.89 4.88 -1.42
CA PHE A 175 -9.13 5.50 -0.35
C PHE A 175 -10.00 5.91 0.85
N PRO A 176 -10.56 4.95 1.57
CA PRO A 176 -11.35 5.22 2.77
C PRO A 176 -10.46 5.71 3.92
N SER A 177 -10.99 6.68 4.69
CA SER A 177 -10.39 7.14 5.94
C SER A 177 -11.50 7.59 6.89
N VAL A 178 -11.39 7.29 8.19
CA VAL A 178 -12.52 7.42 9.13
C VAL A 178 -12.12 8.16 10.40
N THR A 179 -13.01 9.05 10.87
CA THR A 179 -12.86 9.77 12.13
C THR A 179 -13.34 8.96 13.35
N ASN A 180 -13.06 9.44 14.56
CA ASN A 180 -13.61 8.89 15.81
C ASN A 180 -15.14 8.83 15.82
N GLU A 181 -15.79 9.80 15.15
CA GLU A 181 -17.25 9.91 15.03
C GLU A 181 -17.82 9.07 13.88
N ASN A 182 -17.01 8.15 13.31
CA ASN A 182 -17.39 7.34 12.15
C ASN A 182 -17.78 8.13 10.90
N VAL A 183 -17.25 9.33 10.70
CA VAL A 183 -17.39 10.04 9.43
C VAL A 183 -16.40 9.43 8.46
N LEU A 184 -16.92 8.85 7.38
CA LEU A 184 -16.11 8.24 6.32
C LEU A 184 -15.73 9.31 5.29
N TYR A 185 -14.44 9.48 5.08
CA TYR A 185 -13.84 10.25 4.00
C TYR A 185 -13.38 9.30 2.92
N PHE A 186 -13.57 9.65 1.67
CA PHE A 186 -13.15 8.83 0.53
C PHE A 186 -13.03 9.66 -0.74
N THR A 187 -12.34 9.11 -1.71
CA THR A 187 -12.26 9.67 -3.06
C THR A 187 -13.36 9.07 -3.91
N ARG A 188 -14.05 9.92 -4.70
CA ARG A 188 -14.95 9.49 -5.76
C ARG A 188 -14.46 10.02 -7.09
N SER A 189 -14.42 9.13 -8.08
CA SER A 189 -14.11 9.44 -9.48
C SER A 189 -15.34 9.16 -10.32
N SER A 190 -16.03 10.23 -10.71
CA SER A 190 -17.22 10.11 -11.57
C SER A 190 -16.85 9.98 -13.05
N LYS A 191 -17.76 9.37 -13.82
CA LYS A 191 -17.63 9.25 -15.28
C LYS A 191 -17.47 10.61 -16.01
N ASN A 192 -17.88 11.69 -15.38
CA ASN A 192 -17.75 13.07 -15.85
C ASN A 192 -16.45 13.73 -15.41
N SER A 193 -15.45 12.96 -15.02
CA SER A 193 -14.03 13.33 -14.89
C SER A 193 -13.61 14.14 -13.66
N LYS A 194 -14.46 14.34 -12.67
CA LYS A 194 -14.00 15.03 -11.46
C LYS A 194 -13.61 14.01 -10.39
N ILE A 195 -12.33 14.03 -10.00
CA ILE A 195 -11.83 13.27 -8.87
C ILE A 195 -11.83 14.20 -7.68
N ARG A 196 -12.65 13.90 -6.69
CA ARG A 196 -12.87 14.75 -5.50
C ARG A 196 -12.95 13.91 -4.23
N ILE A 197 -12.72 14.58 -3.12
CA ILE A 197 -12.89 13.99 -1.80
C ILE A 197 -14.31 14.26 -1.33
N TYR A 198 -14.94 13.20 -0.85
CA TYR A 198 -16.25 13.19 -0.26
C TYR A 198 -16.16 12.79 1.20
N ARG A 199 -17.17 13.16 1.97
CA ARG A 199 -17.38 12.64 3.31
C ARG A 199 -18.83 12.19 3.48
N SER A 200 -19.05 11.18 4.30
CA SER A 200 -20.37 10.70 4.67
C SER A 200 -20.43 10.43 6.16
N ARG A 201 -21.44 10.93 6.84
CA ARG A 201 -21.67 10.73 8.27
C ARG A 201 -22.36 9.39 8.49
N PHE A 202 -22.01 8.72 9.57
CA PHE A 202 -22.68 7.49 10.00
C PHE A 202 -23.72 7.80 11.07
N GLU A 203 -25.01 7.69 10.74
CA GLU A 203 -26.12 7.99 11.63
C GLU A 203 -27.20 6.94 11.52
N ASN A 204 -27.74 6.51 12.67
CA ASN A 204 -28.79 5.49 12.73
C ASN A 204 -28.43 4.18 12.03
N GLY A 205 -27.18 3.74 12.16
CA GLY A 205 -26.69 2.47 11.61
C GLY A 205 -26.36 2.48 10.12
N LYS A 206 -26.36 3.64 9.45
CA LYS A 206 -26.03 3.76 8.02
C LYS A 206 -25.34 5.06 7.67
N TYR A 207 -24.62 5.05 6.57
CA TYR A 207 -24.03 6.24 5.98
C TYR A 207 -25.12 7.14 5.35
N LYS A 208 -24.93 8.45 5.43
CA LYS A 208 -25.77 9.49 4.80
C LYS A 208 -25.25 9.83 3.41
N ASP A 209 -26.03 10.64 2.67
CA ASP A 209 -25.62 11.13 1.36
C ASP A 209 -24.25 11.81 1.45
N PRO A 210 -23.30 11.39 0.60
CA PRO A 210 -21.95 11.95 0.65
C PRO A 210 -21.92 13.42 0.23
N GLU A 211 -21.19 14.22 0.99
CA GLU A 211 -20.94 15.63 0.73
C GLU A 211 -19.54 15.80 0.13
N ILE A 212 -19.42 16.54 -0.97
CA ILE A 212 -18.12 16.93 -1.51
C ILE A 212 -17.44 17.94 -0.58
N LEU A 213 -16.13 17.79 -0.39
CA LEU A 213 -15.40 18.80 0.41
C LEU A 213 -15.26 20.12 -0.35
N PRO A 214 -15.48 21.25 0.32
CA PRO A 214 -15.61 22.57 -0.31
C PRO A 214 -14.25 23.23 -0.57
N PHE A 215 -13.31 22.49 -1.19
CA PHE A 215 -12.05 23.07 -1.62
C PHE A 215 -12.21 23.78 -2.97
N ASP A 216 -11.77 25.04 -3.02
CA ASP A 216 -11.70 25.81 -4.24
C ASP A 216 -10.44 25.43 -5.01
N ILE A 217 -10.60 24.67 -6.08
CA ILE A 217 -9.50 24.21 -6.94
C ILE A 217 -9.88 24.41 -8.41
N PRO A 218 -8.88 24.53 -9.32
CA PRO A 218 -9.13 24.62 -10.75
C PRO A 218 -10.04 23.50 -11.27
N GLU A 219 -10.76 23.76 -12.34
CA GLU A 219 -11.73 22.81 -12.88
C GLU A 219 -11.10 21.46 -13.23
N ASN A 220 -9.90 21.48 -13.80
CA ASN A 220 -9.13 20.28 -14.16
C ASN A 220 -8.23 19.77 -13.02
N GLY A 221 -8.24 20.45 -11.86
CA GLY A 221 -7.51 19.99 -10.70
C GLY A 221 -8.14 18.75 -10.08
N MET A 222 -7.35 17.93 -9.41
CA MET A 222 -7.79 16.71 -8.74
C MET A 222 -7.38 16.75 -7.27
N LEU A 223 -8.29 16.28 -6.40
CA LEU A 223 -8.00 15.96 -4.99
C LEU A 223 -8.40 14.52 -4.76
N PHE A 224 -7.49 13.72 -4.21
CA PHE A 224 -7.70 12.29 -4.02
C PHE A 224 -6.87 11.76 -2.85
N ASN A 225 -7.20 10.55 -2.39
CA ASN A 225 -6.47 9.79 -1.38
C ASN A 225 -6.25 10.60 -0.09
N ALA A 226 -7.38 11.01 0.53
CA ALA A 226 -7.33 11.82 1.73
C ALA A 226 -7.26 10.98 3.00
N PHE A 227 -6.22 11.18 3.80
CA PHE A 227 -6.19 10.77 5.20
C PHE A 227 -6.85 11.84 6.05
N ILE A 228 -7.88 11.48 6.81
CA ILE A 228 -8.48 12.33 7.84
C ILE A 228 -7.93 11.99 9.21
N SER A 229 -7.55 13.00 9.99
CA SER A 229 -7.18 12.78 11.38
C SER A 229 -8.36 12.23 12.21
N PRO A 230 -8.14 11.38 13.21
CA PRO A 230 -9.22 10.82 14.03
C PRO A 230 -10.13 11.88 14.68
N LYS A 231 -9.60 13.07 14.98
CA LYS A 231 -10.35 14.20 15.57
C LYS A 231 -10.94 15.15 14.53
N GLU A 232 -10.76 14.85 13.24
CA GLU A 232 -11.20 15.72 12.13
C GLU A 232 -10.59 17.13 12.17
N ASP A 233 -9.39 17.29 12.75
CA ASP A 233 -8.72 18.58 12.91
C ASP A 233 -7.72 18.91 11.81
N PHE A 234 -7.30 17.92 11.00
CA PHE A 234 -6.58 18.11 9.75
C PHE A 234 -6.87 16.98 8.76
N LEU A 235 -6.63 17.28 7.48
CA LEU A 235 -6.76 16.35 6.37
C LEU A 235 -5.52 16.46 5.50
N ILE A 236 -4.86 15.32 5.20
CA ILE A 236 -3.76 15.24 4.23
C ILE A 236 -4.30 14.62 2.96
N THR A 237 -4.05 15.23 1.81
CA THR A 237 -4.55 14.75 0.52
C THR A 237 -3.46 14.77 -0.54
N CYS A 238 -3.60 13.92 -1.54
CA CYS A 238 -2.88 14.06 -2.79
C CYS A 238 -3.63 15.04 -3.70
N ALA A 239 -2.89 15.86 -4.42
CA ALA A 239 -3.44 16.80 -5.38
C ALA A 239 -2.62 16.86 -6.65
N GLN A 240 -3.30 17.12 -7.78
CA GLN A 240 -2.68 17.37 -9.07
C GLN A 240 -3.41 18.48 -9.81
N GLY A 241 -2.65 19.34 -10.47
CA GLY A 241 -3.24 20.42 -11.29
C GLY A 241 -3.94 21.52 -10.49
N ILE A 242 -3.69 21.62 -9.18
CA ILE A 242 -4.25 22.70 -8.34
C ILE A 242 -3.36 23.93 -8.30
N ASP A 243 -2.11 23.78 -8.74
CA ASP A 243 -1.15 24.85 -8.94
C ASP A 243 -0.75 24.84 -10.43
N SER A 244 -0.76 25.99 -11.08
CA SER A 244 -0.41 26.15 -12.51
C SER A 244 1.04 25.76 -12.84
N THR A 245 1.92 25.68 -11.85
CA THR A 245 3.32 25.30 -11.98
C THR A 245 3.56 23.82 -11.70
N ASN A 246 2.59 23.10 -11.14
CA ASN A 246 2.72 21.73 -10.69
C ASN A 246 1.86 20.76 -11.51
N VAL A 247 2.52 19.93 -12.31
CA VAL A 247 1.90 18.83 -13.08
C VAL A 247 2.01 17.49 -12.34
N ASP A 248 2.86 17.42 -11.32
CA ASP A 248 3.09 16.21 -10.51
C ASP A 248 2.00 16.05 -9.44
N GLN A 249 1.91 14.85 -8.90
CA GLN A 249 1.04 14.57 -7.76
C GLN A 249 1.80 14.89 -6.47
N ASP A 250 1.27 15.83 -5.68
CA ASP A 250 1.89 16.27 -4.44
C ASP A 250 0.97 16.10 -3.24
N TYR A 251 1.57 16.02 -2.04
CA TYR A 251 0.85 16.04 -0.78
C TYR A 251 0.55 17.46 -0.34
N TYR A 252 -0.70 17.68 0.06
CA TYR A 252 -1.19 18.89 0.66
C TYR A 252 -1.90 18.59 1.98
N ILE A 253 -1.99 19.59 2.84
CA ILE A 253 -2.70 19.52 4.11
C ILE A 253 -3.65 20.69 4.24
N SER A 254 -4.80 20.44 4.88
CA SER A 254 -5.74 21.46 5.32
C SER A 254 -6.09 21.22 6.78
N PHE A 255 -6.34 22.28 7.52
CA PHE A 255 -6.67 22.24 8.94
C PHE A 255 -8.08 22.72 9.20
N ARG A 256 -8.74 22.17 10.21
CA ARG A 256 -10.00 22.73 10.70
C ARG A 256 -9.73 24.06 11.39
N THR A 257 -10.48 25.06 10.98
CA THR A 257 -10.49 26.37 11.59
C THR A 257 -11.46 26.42 12.77
N SER A 258 -11.36 27.44 13.62
CA SER A 258 -12.21 27.58 14.80
C SER A 258 -13.72 27.77 14.48
N ASP A 259 -14.05 28.21 13.27
CA ASP A 259 -15.43 28.29 12.75
C ASP A 259 -15.89 26.97 12.07
N GLY A 260 -15.10 25.91 12.17
CA GLY A 260 -15.45 24.59 11.67
C GLY A 260 -15.30 24.40 10.15
N LYS A 261 -14.64 25.32 9.45
CA LYS A 261 -14.31 25.19 8.03
C LYS A 261 -12.96 24.54 7.83
N TRP A 262 -12.63 24.22 6.60
CA TRP A 262 -11.29 23.84 6.18
C TRP A 262 -10.49 25.06 5.77
N SER A 263 -9.23 25.13 6.18
CA SER A 263 -8.28 26.14 5.67
C SER A 263 -7.96 25.90 4.20
N ASP A 264 -7.31 26.84 3.57
CA ASP A 264 -6.68 26.61 2.28
C ASP A 264 -5.71 25.42 2.36
N LEU A 265 -5.52 24.77 1.20
CA LEU A 265 -4.57 23.68 1.05
C LEU A 265 -3.14 24.20 1.11
N VAL A 266 -2.35 23.67 2.03
CA VAL A 266 -0.92 23.99 2.19
C VAL A 266 -0.10 22.84 1.64
N LYS A 267 0.79 23.13 0.69
CA LYS A 267 1.68 22.13 0.11
C LYS A 267 2.78 21.74 1.11
N PHE A 268 3.05 20.44 1.25
CA PHE A 268 4.22 19.99 2.00
C PHE A 268 5.52 20.40 1.31
N GLY A 269 6.57 20.59 2.09
CA GLY A 269 7.89 20.94 1.60
C GLY A 269 8.57 19.80 0.78
N PRO A 270 9.75 20.09 0.19
CA PRO A 270 10.46 19.17 -0.71
C PRO A 270 10.95 17.90 -0.03
N GLU A 271 11.01 17.86 1.29
CA GLU A 271 11.33 16.65 2.05
C GLU A 271 10.23 15.58 1.90
N ILE A 272 8.98 16.00 1.73
CA ILE A 272 7.83 15.11 1.47
C ILE A 272 7.56 15.06 -0.03
N ASN A 273 7.39 16.20 -0.69
CA ASN A 273 7.15 16.33 -2.13
C ASN A 273 8.48 16.43 -2.87
N SER A 274 9.14 15.28 -3.08
CA SER A 274 10.38 15.24 -3.83
C SER A 274 10.14 15.50 -5.33
N PRO A 275 10.95 16.30 -6.02
CA PRO A 275 10.76 16.57 -7.45
C PRO A 275 10.67 15.29 -8.29
N GLY A 276 9.67 15.21 -9.17
CA GLY A 276 9.41 14.04 -10.02
C GLY A 276 8.87 12.82 -9.29
N ASP A 277 8.43 12.99 -8.05
CA ASP A 277 7.73 11.97 -7.27
C ASP A 277 6.22 11.99 -7.58
N ASN A 278 5.51 10.95 -7.17
CA ASN A 278 4.06 10.86 -7.25
C ASN A 278 3.49 10.53 -5.87
N ALA A 279 2.80 11.48 -5.29
CA ALA A 279 2.05 11.29 -4.05
C ALA A 279 0.89 10.33 -4.27
N ASN A 280 0.78 9.29 -3.45
CA ASN A 280 -0.31 8.33 -3.56
C ASN A 280 -1.05 8.06 -2.26
N SER A 281 -0.36 7.97 -1.13
CA SER A 281 -0.98 7.68 0.14
C SER A 281 -0.23 8.31 1.30
N ALA A 282 -0.98 8.87 2.23
CA ALA A 282 -0.48 9.37 3.50
C ALA A 282 -1.27 8.72 4.64
N TYR A 283 -0.62 8.51 5.77
CA TYR A 283 -1.22 7.92 6.96
C TYR A 283 -0.48 8.40 8.21
N VAL A 284 -1.20 8.76 9.25
CA VAL A 284 -0.60 9.08 10.55
C VAL A 284 -0.81 7.91 11.49
N SER A 285 0.26 7.49 12.18
CA SER A 285 0.20 6.38 13.13
C SER A 285 -0.89 6.60 14.20
N PRO A 286 -1.47 5.52 14.77
CA PRO A 286 -2.53 5.64 15.77
C PRO A 286 -2.14 6.44 17.01
N ASP A 287 -0.84 6.45 17.37
CA ASP A 287 -0.29 7.25 18.48
C ASP A 287 0.02 8.71 18.09
N GLY A 288 -0.24 9.10 16.83
CA GLY A 288 -0.03 10.46 16.32
C GLY A 288 1.43 10.88 16.14
N LYS A 289 2.39 9.96 16.29
CA LYS A 289 3.82 10.33 16.31
C LYS A 289 4.49 10.38 14.95
N TYR A 290 4.00 9.59 13.98
CA TYR A 290 4.67 9.43 12.70
C TYR A 290 3.70 9.61 11.54
N LEU A 291 4.14 10.36 10.54
CA LEU A 291 3.52 10.43 9.23
C LEU A 291 4.20 9.39 8.33
N PHE A 292 3.43 8.48 7.79
CA PHE A 292 3.82 7.56 6.72
C PHE A 292 3.30 8.09 5.40
N PHE A 293 4.09 7.93 4.34
CA PHE A 293 3.68 8.32 3.00
C PHE A 293 4.39 7.47 1.95
N SER A 294 3.75 7.25 0.82
CA SER A 294 4.38 6.56 -0.30
C SER A 294 5.18 7.54 -1.16
N SER A 295 6.32 7.08 -1.66
CA SER A 295 7.18 7.89 -2.52
C SER A 295 7.96 6.99 -3.47
N SER A 296 8.02 7.37 -4.73
CA SER A 296 8.85 6.74 -5.77
C SER A 296 10.16 7.50 -6.02
N ARG A 297 10.57 8.33 -5.05
CA ARG A 297 11.84 9.08 -5.13
C ARG A 297 13.01 8.14 -5.36
N LYS A 298 13.97 8.65 -6.12
CA LYS A 298 15.18 7.90 -6.42
C LYS A 298 16.30 8.36 -5.51
N ASP A 299 17.00 7.41 -4.91
CA ASP A 299 18.27 7.69 -4.23
C ASP A 299 19.37 7.80 -5.28
N PRO A 300 19.97 8.99 -5.49
CA PRO A 300 21.02 9.16 -6.49
C PRO A 300 22.23 8.25 -6.27
N SER A 301 22.49 7.83 -5.04
CA SER A 301 23.62 6.95 -4.72
C SER A 301 23.42 5.51 -5.24
N LEU A 302 22.14 5.08 -5.40
CA LEU A 302 21.78 3.74 -5.89
C LEU A 302 21.69 3.65 -7.43
N LEU A 303 21.66 4.76 -8.12
CA LEU A 303 21.34 4.86 -9.56
C LEU A 303 22.55 5.02 -10.47
N GLN A 304 23.77 4.84 -9.98
CA GLN A 304 24.97 4.94 -10.83
C GLN A 304 25.07 3.73 -11.78
N VAL A 305 24.24 3.72 -12.82
CA VAL A 305 24.39 2.78 -13.93
C VAL A 305 25.52 3.30 -14.82
N THR A 306 26.71 2.73 -14.67
CA THR A 306 27.87 3.02 -15.52
C THR A 306 28.08 1.89 -16.52
N SER A 307 28.83 2.18 -17.60
CA SER A 307 29.20 1.14 -18.59
C SER A 307 29.95 -0.01 -17.89
N GLY A 308 29.64 -1.26 -18.27
CA GLY A 308 30.28 -2.44 -17.72
C GLY A 308 29.61 -3.07 -16.50
N ILE A 309 28.50 -2.51 -16.00
CA ILE A 309 27.72 -3.12 -14.93
C ILE A 309 27.03 -4.38 -15.44
N PRO A 310 27.20 -5.56 -14.79
CA PRO A 310 26.53 -6.80 -15.17
C PRO A 310 25.01 -6.69 -15.00
N LEU A 311 24.26 -7.35 -15.90
CA LEU A 311 22.80 -7.43 -15.80
C LEU A 311 22.32 -7.94 -14.43
N SER A 312 23.04 -8.88 -13.83
CA SER A 312 22.75 -9.40 -12.49
C SER A 312 22.73 -8.32 -11.40
N SER A 313 23.62 -7.32 -11.50
CA SER A 313 23.65 -6.18 -10.57
C SER A 313 22.44 -5.26 -10.77
N ILE A 314 22.01 -5.08 -12.04
CA ILE A 314 20.80 -4.31 -12.38
C ILE A 314 19.56 -5.01 -11.84
N ILE A 315 19.47 -6.34 -12.01
CA ILE A 315 18.36 -7.14 -11.46
C ILE A 315 18.34 -7.04 -9.93
N LYS A 316 19.50 -7.15 -9.28
CA LYS A 316 19.61 -7.04 -7.83
C LYS A 316 19.19 -5.64 -7.33
N SER A 317 19.52 -4.59 -8.06
CA SER A 317 19.10 -3.22 -7.68
C SER A 317 17.57 -3.04 -7.70
N LYS A 318 16.85 -3.81 -8.54
CA LYS A 318 15.38 -3.83 -8.56
C LYS A 318 14.73 -4.37 -7.29
N SER A 319 15.49 -5.06 -6.44
CA SER A 319 15.03 -5.57 -5.14
C SER A 319 15.34 -4.61 -3.98
N ILE A 320 15.81 -3.40 -4.27
CA ILE A 320 16.20 -2.42 -3.26
C ILE A 320 15.24 -1.23 -3.34
N PRO A 321 14.66 -0.75 -2.21
CA PRO A 321 13.85 0.46 -2.20
C PRO A 321 14.70 1.70 -2.53
N GLY A 322 14.08 2.75 -3.05
CA GLY A 322 14.78 3.97 -3.49
C GLY A 322 15.31 3.91 -4.92
N THR A 323 14.97 2.91 -5.71
CA THR A 323 15.36 2.78 -7.13
C THR A 323 14.27 3.27 -8.10
N GLY A 324 13.22 3.91 -7.58
CA GLY A 324 12.12 4.47 -8.36
C GLY A 324 10.82 3.64 -8.31
N ALA A 325 10.82 2.46 -7.71
CA ALA A 325 9.58 1.81 -7.29
C ALA A 325 9.05 2.52 -6.04
N SER A 326 7.72 2.63 -5.93
CA SER A 326 7.10 3.22 -4.73
C SER A 326 7.49 2.44 -3.48
N ALA A 327 7.87 3.15 -2.44
CA ALA A 327 8.18 2.63 -1.12
C ALA A 327 7.46 3.45 -0.04
N ILE A 328 7.26 2.89 1.13
CA ILE A 328 6.72 3.61 2.28
C ILE A 328 7.86 4.31 3.01
N TYR A 329 7.74 5.62 3.15
CA TYR A 329 8.59 6.47 3.97
C TYR A 329 7.86 6.86 5.23
N TRP A 330 8.59 7.17 6.27
CA TRP A 330 8.06 7.70 7.50
C TRP A 330 8.89 8.84 8.07
N VAL A 331 8.26 9.70 8.84
CA VAL A 331 8.87 10.89 9.42
C VAL A 331 8.13 11.25 10.71
N ASN A 332 8.78 11.98 11.61
CA ASN A 332 8.13 12.51 12.80
C ASN A 332 6.96 13.44 12.42
N ALA A 333 5.76 13.17 12.94
CA ALA A 333 4.54 13.91 12.58
C ALA A 333 4.54 15.37 13.06
N LYS A 334 5.54 15.82 13.83
CA LYS A 334 5.71 17.25 14.18
C LYS A 334 5.75 18.16 12.97
N ILE A 335 6.20 17.66 11.80
CA ILE A 335 6.18 18.43 10.54
C ILE A 335 4.77 18.89 10.15
N ILE A 336 3.72 18.20 10.60
CA ILE A 336 2.33 18.59 10.36
C ILE A 336 2.02 19.90 11.09
N GLU A 337 2.43 20.01 12.34
CA GLU A 337 2.17 21.20 13.16
C GLU A 337 2.96 22.44 12.68
N GLU A 338 4.11 22.21 12.02
CA GLU A 338 4.90 23.29 11.40
C GLU A 338 4.16 23.98 10.24
N LEU A 339 3.23 23.26 9.60
CA LEU A 339 2.39 23.77 8.50
C LEU A 339 1.10 24.39 8.98
N ARG A 340 0.75 24.26 10.27
CA ARG A 340 -0.49 24.83 10.83
C ARG A 340 -0.44 26.36 10.78
N PRO A 341 -1.46 27.03 10.20
CA PRO A 341 -1.54 28.48 10.19
C PRO A 341 -1.38 29.03 11.61
N LYS A 342 -0.48 30.00 11.78
CA LYS A 342 -0.36 30.74 13.03
C LYS A 342 -1.51 31.74 13.09
N ASN A 343 -2.37 31.61 14.08
CA ASN A 343 -3.44 32.56 14.38
C ASN A 343 -2.89 33.96 14.72
#